data_8b6c749a402ec747acbb13460f7fbc4a
#
_entry.id   8b6c749a402ec747acbb13460f7fbc4a
#
_cell.length_a   1.000
_cell.length_b   1.000
_cell.length_c   1.000
_cell.angle_alpha   90.00
_cell.angle_beta   90.00
_cell.angle_gamma   90.00
#
_symmetry.space_group_name_H-M   'P 1'
#
loop_
_entity.id
_entity.type
_entity.pdbx_description
1 polymer ?
#
loop_
_entity_poly.entity_id
_entity_poly.type
_entity_poly.pdbx_seq_one_letter_code
_entity_poly.pdbx_strand_id
1 'polypeptide(L)'
;SLTEDELLRLRSLGSDAASAVGRAIENISAGQSEIEIAEEMRHELAAGKMASVVTLVAADERIAGYRHPVPTENRWNKTLLLVTCAKRGGLIVSLSRIVCIGEPSDELKRKTESAAYVNACLLNATRPGATGAKLYKTAADAYAEQGFAGEIDHHHQGGAAGYKTREWVAHPQSGEVVRSGQAF
;
A
#
# COMPACT_ATOMS: atom_id res chain seq x y z
N SER A 1 20.07 -4.15 6.20
CA SER A 1 20.16 -3.24 5.04
C SER A 1 20.33 -4.06 3.77
N LEU A 2 19.78 -3.58 2.68
CA LEU A 2 19.93 -4.16 1.35
C LEU A 2 21.25 -3.70 0.73
N THR A 3 21.84 -4.54 -0.11
CA THR A 3 23.00 -4.18 -0.95
C THR A 3 22.55 -3.26 -2.11
N GLU A 4 23.49 -2.65 -2.82
CA GLU A 4 23.16 -1.80 -3.98
C GLU A 4 22.40 -2.59 -5.06
N ASP A 5 22.83 -3.82 -5.36
CA ASP A 5 22.14 -4.69 -6.33
C ASP A 5 20.72 -5.05 -5.89
N GLU A 6 20.49 -5.25 -4.59
CA GLU A 6 19.15 -5.49 -4.05
C GLU A 6 18.28 -4.25 -4.12
N LEU A 7 18.84 -3.06 -3.88
CA LEU A 7 18.12 -1.80 -4.04
C LEU A 7 17.73 -1.54 -5.50
N LEU A 8 18.62 -1.83 -6.46
CA LEU A 8 18.31 -1.74 -7.88
C LEU A 8 17.19 -2.70 -8.27
N ARG A 9 17.26 -3.97 -7.81
CA ARG A 9 16.20 -4.96 -8.05
C ARG A 9 14.87 -4.56 -7.41
N LEU A 10 14.90 -3.97 -6.21
CA LEU A 10 13.70 -3.50 -5.53
C LEU A 10 13.05 -2.33 -6.28
N ARG A 11 13.83 -1.38 -6.80
CA ARG A 11 13.33 -0.29 -7.63
C ARG A 11 12.69 -0.80 -8.92
N SER A 12 13.36 -1.73 -9.63
CA SER A 12 12.80 -2.38 -10.82
C SER A 12 11.49 -3.10 -10.49
N LEU A 13 11.46 -3.87 -9.38
CA LEU A 13 10.25 -4.55 -8.93
C LEU A 13 9.10 -3.56 -8.67
N GLY A 14 9.38 -2.43 -8.01
CA GLY A 14 8.37 -1.39 -7.75
C GLY A 14 7.79 -0.79 -9.03
N SER A 15 8.65 -0.45 -10.00
CA SER A 15 8.24 0.07 -11.30
C SER A 15 7.41 -0.94 -12.10
N ASP A 16 7.88 -2.20 -12.16
CA ASP A 16 7.19 -3.25 -12.91
C ASP A 16 5.85 -3.61 -12.27
N ALA A 17 5.77 -3.65 -10.94
CA ALA A 17 4.53 -3.89 -10.21
C ALA A 17 3.51 -2.75 -10.43
N ALA A 18 3.97 -1.50 -10.40
CA ALA A 18 3.09 -0.36 -10.68
C ALA A 18 2.53 -0.40 -12.12
N SER A 19 3.38 -0.76 -13.10
CA SER A 19 2.97 -0.93 -14.51
C SER A 19 1.98 -2.09 -14.68
N ALA A 20 2.22 -3.23 -14.02
CA ALA A 20 1.32 -4.39 -14.08
C ALA A 20 -0.07 -4.06 -13.50
N VAL A 21 -0.11 -3.41 -12.32
CA VAL A 21 -1.40 -2.96 -11.74
C VAL A 21 -2.07 -1.91 -12.63
N GLY A 22 -1.31 -1.04 -13.30
CA GLY A 22 -1.84 -0.10 -14.29
C GLY A 22 -2.55 -0.82 -15.43
N ARG A 23 -1.93 -1.82 -16.04
CA ARG A 23 -2.55 -2.64 -17.11
C ARG A 23 -3.79 -3.39 -16.61
N ALA A 24 -3.73 -3.97 -15.41
CA ALA A 24 -4.91 -4.60 -14.83
C ALA A 24 -6.09 -3.62 -14.72
N ILE A 25 -5.82 -2.37 -14.33
CA ILE A 25 -6.86 -1.32 -14.25
C ILE A 25 -7.43 -0.99 -15.65
N GLU A 26 -6.61 -1.00 -16.69
CA GLU A 26 -7.05 -0.76 -18.07
C GLU A 26 -7.93 -1.91 -18.61
N ASN A 27 -7.75 -3.13 -18.11
CA ASN A 27 -8.45 -4.33 -18.56
C ASN A 27 -9.76 -4.60 -17.82
N ILE A 28 -10.00 -3.97 -16.66
CA ILE A 28 -11.21 -4.20 -15.86
C ILE A 28 -12.33 -3.22 -16.21
N SER A 29 -13.56 -3.64 -15.91
CA SER A 29 -14.77 -2.87 -16.19
C SER A 29 -15.79 -2.96 -15.05
N ALA A 30 -16.63 -1.95 -14.93
CA ALA A 30 -17.74 -1.97 -14.00
C ALA A 30 -18.61 -3.22 -14.17
N GLY A 31 -19.11 -3.74 -13.07
CA GLY A 31 -19.91 -4.98 -13.05
C GLY A 31 -19.10 -6.25 -12.84
N GLN A 32 -17.78 -6.22 -13.01
CA GLN A 32 -16.93 -7.35 -12.61
C GLN A 32 -16.91 -7.51 -11.08
N SER A 33 -16.79 -8.76 -10.64
CA SER A 33 -16.65 -9.08 -9.22
C SER A 33 -15.24 -8.77 -8.71
N GLU A 34 -15.11 -8.58 -7.40
CA GLU A 34 -13.80 -8.39 -6.75
C GLU A 34 -12.87 -9.58 -7.03
N ILE A 35 -13.41 -10.80 -7.15
CA ILE A 35 -12.64 -12.01 -7.51
C ILE A 35 -12.11 -11.92 -8.93
N GLU A 36 -12.96 -11.59 -9.92
CA GLU A 36 -12.53 -11.42 -11.31
C GLU A 36 -11.45 -10.37 -11.46
N ILE A 37 -11.59 -9.23 -10.76
CA ILE A 37 -10.61 -8.15 -10.73
C ILE A 37 -9.29 -8.59 -10.07
N ALA A 38 -9.37 -9.35 -8.98
CA ALA A 38 -8.20 -9.89 -8.30
C ALA A 38 -7.41 -10.87 -9.19
N GLU A 39 -8.11 -11.70 -9.98
CA GLU A 39 -7.47 -12.62 -10.93
C GLU A 39 -6.78 -11.85 -12.06
N GLU A 40 -7.40 -10.80 -12.61
CA GLU A 40 -6.77 -9.93 -13.61
C GLU A 40 -5.49 -9.29 -13.07
N MET A 41 -5.53 -8.77 -11.83
CA MET A 41 -4.33 -8.20 -11.20
C MET A 41 -3.22 -9.25 -11.00
N ARG A 42 -3.57 -10.48 -10.62
CA ARG A 42 -2.60 -11.58 -10.49
C ARG A 42 -2.03 -11.99 -11.84
N HIS A 43 -2.87 -12.01 -12.89
CA HIS A 43 -2.46 -12.33 -14.25
C HIS A 43 -1.39 -11.35 -14.75
N GLU A 44 -1.64 -10.06 -14.63
CA GLU A 44 -0.72 -9.01 -15.05
C GLU A 44 0.61 -9.02 -14.25
N LEU A 45 0.55 -9.29 -12.95
CA LEU A 45 1.75 -9.47 -12.14
C LEU A 45 2.55 -10.70 -12.59
N ALA A 46 1.87 -11.83 -12.85
CA ALA A 46 2.51 -13.06 -13.30
C ALA A 46 3.17 -12.91 -14.68
N ALA A 47 2.56 -12.15 -15.61
CA ALA A 47 3.16 -11.79 -16.90
C ALA A 47 4.50 -11.05 -16.72
N GLY A 48 4.63 -10.23 -15.66
CA GLY A 48 5.88 -9.58 -15.22
C GLY A 48 6.79 -10.47 -14.36
N LYS A 49 6.54 -11.77 -14.28
CA LYS A 49 7.27 -12.74 -13.43
C LYS A 49 7.26 -12.35 -11.95
N MET A 50 6.17 -11.76 -11.49
CA MET A 50 5.93 -11.39 -10.10
C MET A 50 4.82 -12.26 -9.51
N ALA A 51 4.97 -12.65 -8.24
CA ALA A 51 3.91 -13.30 -7.48
C ALA A 51 3.20 -12.25 -6.61
N SER A 52 1.87 -12.28 -6.56
CA SER A 52 1.12 -11.51 -5.57
C SER A 52 1.02 -12.32 -4.27
N VAL A 53 1.77 -11.92 -3.24
CA VAL A 53 1.74 -12.58 -1.92
C VAL A 53 0.63 -12.04 -1.03
N VAL A 54 0.09 -10.88 -1.37
CA VAL A 54 -1.13 -10.30 -0.82
C VAL A 54 -1.93 -9.74 -1.98
N THR A 55 -3.20 -10.10 -2.07
CA THR A 55 -4.16 -9.56 -3.04
C THR A 55 -5.42 -9.18 -2.28
N LEU A 56 -5.71 -7.87 -2.22
CA LEU A 56 -6.93 -7.38 -1.60
C LEU A 56 -7.68 -6.53 -2.63
N VAL A 57 -8.97 -6.75 -2.70
CA VAL A 57 -9.88 -5.96 -3.57
C VAL A 57 -11.14 -5.68 -2.81
N ALA A 58 -11.59 -4.44 -2.82
CA ALA A 58 -12.89 -4.06 -2.30
C ALA A 58 -13.58 -3.08 -3.26
N ALA A 59 -14.86 -3.26 -3.44
CA ALA A 59 -15.69 -2.38 -4.24
C ALA A 59 -16.69 -1.65 -3.34
N ASP A 60 -16.89 -0.37 -3.68
CA ASP A 60 -17.92 0.52 -3.12
C ASP A 60 -17.93 0.57 -1.58
N GLU A 61 -19.04 0.24 -0.92
CA GLU A 61 -19.19 0.34 0.54
C GLU A 61 -18.24 -0.59 1.32
N ARG A 62 -17.79 -1.67 0.71
CA ARG A 62 -16.85 -2.60 1.36
C ARG A 62 -15.50 -1.97 1.67
N ILE A 63 -15.09 -0.91 0.93
CA ILE A 63 -13.84 -0.19 1.17
C ILE A 63 -13.81 0.42 2.58
N ALA A 64 -14.94 0.96 3.04
CA ALA A 64 -15.03 1.55 4.37
C ALA A 64 -15.12 0.51 5.50
N GLY A 65 -15.65 -0.68 5.20
CA GLY A 65 -15.92 -1.72 6.21
C GLY A 65 -14.73 -2.63 6.54
N TYR A 66 -13.72 -2.68 5.68
CA TYR A 66 -12.64 -3.68 5.82
C TYR A 66 -11.27 -3.09 5.55
N ARG A 67 -10.32 -3.29 6.47
CA ARG A 67 -8.92 -2.87 6.30
C ARG A 67 -8.12 -3.80 5.37
N HIS A 68 -8.44 -5.08 5.40
CA HIS A 68 -7.82 -6.09 4.54
C HIS A 68 -8.92 -6.88 3.82
N PRO A 69 -9.58 -6.26 2.82
CA PRO A 69 -10.73 -6.85 2.17
C PRO A 69 -10.30 -8.00 1.24
N VAL A 70 -10.54 -9.22 1.67
CA VAL A 70 -10.41 -10.39 0.79
C VAL A 70 -11.44 -10.27 -0.33
N PRO A 71 -11.07 -10.52 -1.61
CA PRO A 71 -11.99 -10.44 -2.74
C PRO A 71 -13.20 -11.38 -2.58
N THR A 72 -14.37 -10.88 -2.94
CA THR A 72 -15.66 -11.61 -2.91
C THR A 72 -16.37 -11.51 -4.25
N GLU A 73 -17.60 -12.06 -4.34
CA GLU A 73 -18.47 -11.91 -5.49
C GLU A 73 -19.14 -10.53 -5.58
N ASN A 74 -18.85 -9.62 -4.63
CA ASN A 74 -19.35 -8.24 -4.70
C ASN A 74 -18.85 -7.56 -5.98
N ARG A 75 -19.77 -6.84 -6.66
CA ARG A 75 -19.48 -6.26 -7.98
C ARG A 75 -19.16 -4.78 -7.89
N TRP A 76 -18.10 -4.38 -8.59
CA TRP A 76 -17.68 -3.00 -8.69
C TRP A 76 -18.67 -2.16 -9.50
N ASN A 77 -19.05 -1.01 -8.93
CA ASN A 77 -19.96 -0.07 -9.58
C ASN A 77 -19.38 1.36 -9.70
N LYS A 78 -18.77 1.89 -8.64
CA LYS A 78 -18.24 3.26 -8.63
C LYS A 78 -16.80 3.37 -8.17
N THR A 79 -16.48 2.80 -7.03
CA THR A 79 -15.16 2.93 -6.41
C THR A 79 -14.55 1.57 -6.14
N LEU A 80 -13.30 1.42 -6.46
CA LEU A 80 -12.56 0.17 -6.32
C LEU A 80 -11.25 0.43 -5.60
N LEU A 81 -10.95 -0.36 -4.58
CA LEU A 81 -9.64 -0.44 -3.93
C LEU A 81 -8.93 -1.70 -4.42
N LEU A 82 -7.71 -1.53 -4.90
CA LEU A 82 -6.78 -2.57 -5.28
C LEU A 82 -5.53 -2.49 -4.41
N VAL A 83 -5.14 -3.60 -3.79
CA VAL A 83 -3.91 -3.69 -2.98
C VAL A 83 -3.16 -4.96 -3.35
N THR A 84 -1.87 -4.84 -3.58
CA THR A 84 -0.99 -6.01 -3.76
C THR A 84 0.32 -5.84 -3.02
N CYS A 85 0.88 -6.98 -2.56
CA CYS A 85 2.30 -7.10 -2.26
C CYS A 85 2.92 -7.98 -3.34
N ALA A 86 3.63 -7.37 -4.27
CA ALA A 86 4.29 -8.07 -5.37
C ALA A 86 5.69 -8.55 -4.96
N LYS A 87 6.01 -9.81 -5.29
CA LYS A 87 7.28 -10.45 -4.95
C LYS A 87 8.02 -10.93 -6.19
N ARG A 88 9.31 -10.62 -6.26
CA ARG A 88 10.24 -11.15 -7.28
C ARG A 88 11.65 -11.24 -6.71
N GLY A 89 12.35 -12.37 -6.96
CA GLY A 89 13.71 -12.57 -6.48
C GLY A 89 13.87 -12.46 -4.95
N GLY A 90 12.82 -12.85 -4.20
CA GLY A 90 12.77 -12.76 -2.74
C GLY A 90 12.28 -11.41 -2.21
N LEU A 91 12.49 -10.31 -2.93
CA LEU A 91 12.10 -8.96 -2.53
C LEU A 91 10.60 -8.71 -2.72
N ILE A 92 10.03 -7.86 -1.88
CA ILE A 92 8.60 -7.53 -1.86
C ILE A 92 8.42 -6.03 -1.89
N VAL A 93 7.46 -5.58 -2.72
CA VAL A 93 6.95 -4.21 -2.73
C VAL A 93 5.45 -4.22 -2.52
N SER A 94 4.92 -3.20 -1.85
CA SER A 94 3.48 -3.05 -1.60
C SER A 94 2.98 -1.80 -2.31
N LEU A 95 1.83 -1.91 -2.96
CA LEU A 95 1.17 -0.76 -3.58
C LEU A 95 -0.34 -0.89 -3.50
N SER A 96 -1.00 0.27 -3.50
CA SER A 96 -2.45 0.39 -3.53
C SER A 96 -2.88 1.34 -4.63
N ARG A 97 -4.08 1.13 -5.16
CA ARG A 97 -4.74 2.06 -6.08
C ARG A 97 -6.21 2.17 -5.70
N ILE A 98 -6.75 3.38 -5.84
CA ILE A 98 -8.18 3.62 -5.83
C ILE A 98 -8.57 4.05 -7.24
N VAL A 99 -9.59 3.40 -7.79
CA VAL A 99 -10.15 3.66 -9.13
C VAL A 99 -11.58 4.11 -8.96
N CYS A 100 -11.95 5.21 -9.62
CA CYS A 100 -13.31 5.73 -9.58
C CYS A 100 -13.87 5.81 -11.00
N ILE A 101 -15.14 5.45 -11.16
CA ILE A 101 -15.91 5.74 -12.37
C ILE A 101 -16.57 7.11 -12.17
N GLY A 102 -16.20 8.06 -13.01
CA GLY A 102 -16.61 9.46 -12.85
C GLY A 102 -15.82 10.19 -11.75
N GLU A 103 -16.41 11.25 -11.22
CA GLU A 103 -15.75 12.05 -10.17
C GLU A 103 -15.80 11.37 -8.81
N PRO A 104 -14.67 11.28 -8.09
CA PRO A 104 -14.66 10.82 -6.71
C PRO A 104 -15.43 11.80 -5.80
N SER A 105 -16.05 11.28 -4.73
CA SER A 105 -16.72 12.12 -3.74
C SER A 105 -15.73 13.05 -3.01
N ASP A 106 -16.22 14.17 -2.50
CA ASP A 106 -15.38 15.12 -1.75
C ASP A 106 -14.79 14.48 -0.48
N GLU A 107 -15.53 13.55 0.14
CA GLU A 107 -15.01 12.76 1.27
C GLU A 107 -13.82 11.89 0.86
N LEU A 108 -13.91 11.19 -0.27
CA LEU A 108 -12.82 10.37 -0.79
C LEU A 108 -11.60 11.22 -1.17
N LYS A 109 -11.81 12.37 -1.81
CA LYS A 109 -10.75 13.34 -2.13
C LYS A 109 -10.03 13.77 -0.84
N ARG A 110 -10.78 14.21 0.17
CA ARG A 110 -10.23 14.63 1.47
C ARG A 110 -9.44 13.52 2.16
N LYS A 111 -9.98 12.29 2.21
CA LYS A 111 -9.27 11.15 2.80
C LYS A 111 -7.97 10.82 2.05
N THR A 112 -8.00 10.90 0.72
CA THR A 112 -6.82 10.64 -0.12
C THR A 112 -5.73 11.71 0.09
N GLU A 113 -6.11 12.98 0.14
CA GLU A 113 -5.20 14.10 0.43
C GLU A 113 -4.58 13.96 1.82
N SER A 114 -5.40 13.63 2.82
CA SER A 114 -4.92 13.41 4.20
C SER A 114 -3.96 12.22 4.29
N ALA A 115 -4.26 11.12 3.62
CA ALA A 115 -3.37 9.96 3.56
C ALA A 115 -2.04 10.30 2.85
N ALA A 116 -2.08 11.09 1.78
CA ALA A 116 -0.88 11.58 1.08
C ALA A 116 -0.03 12.48 2.00
N TYR A 117 -0.66 13.36 2.79
CA TYR A 117 0.02 14.20 3.77
C TYR A 117 0.73 13.37 4.83
N VAL A 118 0.04 12.39 5.44
CA VAL A 118 0.65 11.48 6.44
C VAL A 118 1.84 10.73 5.85
N ASN A 119 1.68 10.22 4.61
CA ASN A 119 2.76 9.53 3.91
C ASN A 119 3.96 10.45 3.66
N ALA A 120 3.74 11.71 3.25
CA ALA A 120 4.80 12.68 3.05
C ALA A 120 5.55 13.00 4.36
N CYS A 121 4.84 13.13 5.49
CA CYS A 121 5.44 13.30 6.80
C CYS A 121 6.33 12.10 7.18
N LEU A 122 5.84 10.88 6.96
CA LEU A 122 6.61 9.65 7.20
C LEU A 122 7.84 9.57 6.30
N LEU A 123 7.71 9.83 5.00
CA LEU A 123 8.85 9.87 4.06
C LEU A 123 9.91 10.88 4.50
N ASN A 124 9.50 12.07 4.97
CA ASN A 124 10.42 13.08 5.47
C ASN A 124 11.09 12.65 6.78
N ALA A 125 10.39 11.98 7.68
CA ALA A 125 10.92 11.52 8.96
C ALA A 125 11.79 10.26 8.85
N THR A 126 11.66 9.48 7.78
CA THR A 126 12.41 8.24 7.55
C THR A 126 13.83 8.58 7.12
N ARG A 127 14.70 8.81 8.09
CA ARG A 127 16.11 9.14 7.90
C ARG A 127 16.98 8.25 8.78
N PRO A 128 18.20 7.91 8.38
CA PRO A 128 19.13 7.15 9.22
C PRO A 128 19.24 7.78 10.62
N GLY A 129 19.10 6.94 11.65
CA GLY A 129 19.07 7.35 13.06
C GLY A 129 17.67 7.63 13.64
N ALA A 130 16.63 7.75 12.82
CA ALA A 130 15.26 7.85 13.33
C ALA A 130 14.82 6.51 13.95
N THR A 131 14.07 6.55 15.05
CA THR A 131 13.52 5.35 15.69
C THR A 131 12.12 5.01 15.18
N GLY A 132 11.73 3.75 15.26
CA GLY A 132 10.37 3.33 14.93
C GLY A 132 9.31 4.04 15.79
N ALA A 133 9.61 4.30 17.07
CA ALA A 133 8.74 5.09 17.94
C ALA A 133 8.56 6.54 17.44
N LYS A 134 9.63 7.17 16.91
CA LYS A 134 9.55 8.50 16.29
C LYS A 134 8.69 8.49 15.03
N LEU A 135 8.84 7.48 14.18
CA LEU A 135 8.00 7.33 12.97
C LEU A 135 6.52 7.15 13.34
N TYR A 136 6.22 6.31 14.34
CA TYR A 136 4.85 6.16 14.84
C TYR A 136 4.27 7.50 15.34
N LYS A 137 5.05 8.24 16.17
CA LYS A 137 4.61 9.54 16.65
C LYS A 137 4.38 10.54 15.51
N THR A 138 5.26 10.55 14.50
CA THR A 138 5.07 11.39 13.30
C THR A 138 3.75 11.08 12.59
N ALA A 139 3.41 9.79 12.42
CA ALA A 139 2.13 9.41 11.83
C ALA A 139 0.95 9.85 12.70
N ALA A 140 1.01 9.65 14.02
CA ALA A 140 -0.06 10.04 14.95
C ALA A 140 -0.32 11.55 14.91
N ASP A 141 0.74 12.36 14.95
CA ASP A 141 0.65 13.82 14.87
C ASP A 141 0.03 14.25 13.53
N ALA A 142 0.50 13.67 12.41
CA ALA A 142 0.00 13.99 11.08
C ALA A 142 -1.48 13.60 10.89
N TYR A 143 -1.91 12.44 11.39
CA TYR A 143 -3.32 12.08 11.39
C TYR A 143 -4.18 13.05 12.20
N ALA A 144 -3.71 13.47 13.38
CA ALA A 144 -4.40 14.42 14.23
C ALA A 144 -4.54 15.78 13.54
N GLU A 145 -3.50 16.30 12.91
CA GLU A 145 -3.51 17.54 12.12
C GLU A 145 -4.53 17.51 10.98
N GLN A 146 -4.74 16.35 10.37
CA GLN A 146 -5.70 16.16 9.29
C GLN A 146 -7.13 15.87 9.80
N GLY A 147 -7.35 15.81 11.11
CA GLY A 147 -8.64 15.51 11.72
C GLY A 147 -9.04 14.03 11.72
N PHE A 148 -8.04 13.14 11.62
CA PHE A 148 -8.21 11.68 11.57
C PHE A 148 -7.42 10.96 12.68
N ALA A 149 -7.32 11.54 13.88
CA ALA A 149 -6.50 11.02 14.98
C ALA A 149 -6.73 9.53 15.30
N GLY A 150 -7.98 9.05 15.19
CA GLY A 150 -8.33 7.65 15.47
C GLY A 150 -7.81 6.63 14.46
N GLU A 151 -7.39 7.06 13.26
CA GLU A 151 -6.93 6.13 12.22
C GLU A 151 -5.60 5.46 12.57
N ILE A 152 -4.81 6.04 13.46
CA ILE A 152 -3.55 5.48 13.96
C ILE A 152 -3.73 4.09 14.59
N ASP A 153 -4.88 3.84 15.23
CA ASP A 153 -5.17 2.61 15.97
C ASP A 153 -5.72 1.47 15.08
N HIS A 154 -6.12 1.80 13.85
CA HIS A 154 -6.80 0.83 12.97
C HIS A 154 -5.85 0.00 12.11
N HIS A 155 -4.59 0.38 11.99
CA HIS A 155 -3.59 -0.33 11.19
C HIS A 155 -2.18 0.02 11.66
N HIS A 156 -1.20 -0.87 11.45
CA HIS A 156 0.21 -0.51 11.67
C HIS A 156 0.63 0.61 10.71
N GLN A 157 1.53 1.49 11.17
CA GLN A 157 1.92 2.70 10.46
C GLN A 157 3.23 2.55 9.65
N GLY A 158 3.45 1.39 9.08
CA GLY A 158 4.65 1.12 8.29
C GLY A 158 5.78 0.51 9.11
N GLY A 159 6.99 0.65 8.59
CA GLY A 159 8.21 0.03 9.08
C GLY A 159 9.06 -0.47 7.93
N ALA A 160 10.20 -1.07 8.22
CA ALA A 160 11.08 -1.59 7.18
C ALA A 160 10.48 -2.81 6.48
N ALA A 161 10.72 -2.90 5.19
CA ALA A 161 10.35 -4.00 4.31
C ALA A 161 11.58 -4.49 3.53
N GLY A 162 11.41 -5.50 2.70
CA GLY A 162 12.49 -6.04 1.85
C GLY A 162 12.21 -7.47 1.47
N TYR A 163 12.82 -8.44 2.14
CA TYR A 163 12.55 -9.88 1.94
C TYR A 163 11.27 -10.35 2.65
N LYS A 164 10.75 -9.54 3.58
CA LYS A 164 9.43 -9.69 4.20
C LYS A 164 8.58 -8.47 3.88
N THR A 165 7.27 -8.62 3.95
CA THR A 165 6.33 -7.49 3.88
C THR A 165 6.59 -6.47 4.98
N ARG A 166 7.06 -6.95 6.16
CA ARG A 166 7.55 -6.14 7.27
C ARG A 166 8.73 -6.86 7.94
N GLU A 167 9.90 -6.24 7.92
CA GLU A 167 11.06 -6.67 8.71
C GLU A 167 10.88 -6.26 10.17
N TRP A 168 10.36 -5.05 10.39
CA TRP A 168 9.88 -4.53 11.67
C TRP A 168 8.77 -3.51 11.44
N VAL A 169 8.00 -3.23 12.47
CA VAL A 169 6.85 -2.31 12.44
C VAL A 169 7.10 -1.15 13.40
N ALA A 170 6.75 0.06 12.97
CA ALA A 170 6.75 1.25 13.82
C ALA A 170 5.58 1.17 14.82
N HIS A 171 5.88 1.27 16.11
CA HIS A 171 4.92 1.31 17.22
C HIS A 171 5.48 2.16 18.37
N PRO A 172 4.67 2.55 19.37
CA PRO A 172 5.10 3.50 20.42
C PRO A 172 6.37 3.11 21.17
N GLN A 173 6.63 1.82 21.35
CA GLN A 173 7.80 1.30 22.08
C GLN A 173 8.89 0.75 21.12
N SER A 174 8.78 0.99 19.80
CA SER A 174 9.74 0.45 18.85
C SER A 174 11.11 1.10 19.00
N GLY A 175 12.07 0.31 19.45
CA GLY A 175 13.50 0.70 19.54
C GLY A 175 14.27 0.49 18.24
N GLU A 176 13.64 -0.03 17.20
CA GLU A 176 14.26 -0.21 15.88
C GLU A 176 14.71 1.14 15.30
N VAL A 177 15.89 1.14 14.70
CA VAL A 177 16.50 2.36 14.15
C VAL A 177 16.62 2.25 12.64
N VAL A 178 16.19 3.28 11.95
CA VAL A 178 16.36 3.43 10.50
C VAL A 178 17.84 3.46 10.15
N ARG A 179 18.23 2.60 9.21
CA ARG A 179 19.60 2.51 8.69
C ARG A 179 19.61 2.79 7.19
N SER A 180 20.76 3.28 6.69
CA SER A 180 20.96 3.40 5.25
C SER A 180 20.81 2.05 4.54
N GLY A 181 20.21 2.03 3.35
CA GLY A 181 19.98 0.81 2.58
C GLY A 181 18.81 -0.05 3.09
N GLN A 182 17.93 0.48 3.93
CA GLN A 182 16.64 -0.17 4.23
C GLN A 182 15.56 0.33 3.27
N ALA A 183 14.58 -0.53 2.99
CA ALA A 183 13.34 -0.18 2.30
C ALA A 183 12.18 0.02 3.30
N PHE A 184 11.20 0.85 2.93
CA PHE A 184 10.04 1.22 3.74
C PHE A 184 8.77 1.23 2.91
#